data_13150fcbe074356137ac89a39613daf8
#
_entry.id   13150fcbe074356137ac89a39613daf8
#
_cell.length_a   1.000
_cell.length_b   1.000
_cell.length_c   1.000
_cell.angle_alpha   90.00
_cell.angle_beta   90.00
_cell.angle_gamma   90.00
#
_symmetry.space_group_name_H-M   'P 1'
#
loop_
_entity.id
_entity.type
_entity.pdbx_description
1 polymer ?
#
loop_
_entity_poly.entity_id
_entity_poly.type
_entity_poly.pdbx_seq_one_letter_code
_entity_poly.pdbx_strand_id
1 'polypeptide(L)'
;GNVLRQVHETGITVTGEEAANGRLVIGLAAGDTAPRYYRIREAEADGFWCGGEMYRVTVLPNGVDGAVRITVNGSVWDDSALAFVNRASRSLTVRKTVEGEMGDRSKTFPFTAVLTVDGQAVPFPVGEGYTVSGGQAVFALRHGESLTFTGLPYGGVVTVTETEHAGYTVTNSGRSGDSGAVTLGDGGELVFVNTKRAVPDLGVAGGTLLPAGALVCCGGGLLLWSRKRRA
;
A
#
# COMPACT_ATOMS: atom_id res chain seq x y z
N GLY A 1 -7.15 -29.35 11.64
CA GLY A 1 -6.14 -28.33 11.77
C GLY A 1 -5.00 -28.83 12.66
N ASN A 2 -3.84 -29.21 12.08
CA ASN A 2 -2.69 -29.60 12.85
C ASN A 2 -2.17 -28.39 13.61
N VAL A 3 -2.36 -28.38 14.92
CA VAL A 3 -1.71 -27.42 15.81
C VAL A 3 -0.21 -27.73 15.76
N LEU A 4 0.58 -26.87 15.15
CA LEU A 4 2.03 -26.93 15.22
C LEU A 4 2.41 -26.75 16.71
N ARG A 5 2.75 -27.83 17.38
CA ARG A 5 3.20 -27.79 18.76
C ARG A 5 4.58 -27.15 18.76
N GLN A 6 4.70 -26.03 19.44
CA GLN A 6 5.99 -25.39 19.67
C GLN A 6 6.87 -26.32 20.50
N VAL A 7 7.92 -26.89 19.89
CA VAL A 7 8.72 -27.90 20.56
C VAL A 7 9.90 -27.30 21.32
N HIS A 8 10.41 -26.14 20.93
CA HIS A 8 11.38 -25.32 21.68
C HIS A 8 11.36 -23.87 21.22
N GLU A 9 11.25 -22.95 22.16
CA GLU A 9 11.64 -21.55 21.97
C GLU A 9 13.14 -21.38 22.28
N THR A 10 14.00 -22.04 21.57
CA THR A 10 15.35 -21.57 21.43
C THR A 10 15.36 -20.77 20.15
N GLY A 11 15.17 -19.44 20.26
CA GLY A 11 15.51 -18.54 19.19
C GLY A 11 16.99 -18.71 18.89
N ILE A 12 17.31 -19.47 17.84
CA ILE A 12 18.67 -19.52 17.31
C ILE A 12 18.80 -18.21 16.53
N THR A 13 19.48 -17.23 17.13
CA THR A 13 19.90 -16.04 16.41
C THR A 13 21.13 -16.40 15.63
N VAL A 14 21.00 -16.49 14.30
CA VAL A 14 22.17 -16.68 13.41
C VAL A 14 22.84 -15.32 13.28
N THR A 15 24.08 -15.22 13.70
CA THR A 15 24.89 -13.99 13.61
C THR A 15 25.31 -13.75 12.15
N GLY A 16 25.71 -12.51 11.80
CA GLY A 16 26.10 -12.13 10.43
C GLY A 16 27.18 -13.01 9.82
N GLU A 17 28.08 -13.59 10.62
CA GLU A 17 29.13 -14.50 10.15
C GLU A 17 28.58 -15.89 9.80
N GLU A 18 27.63 -16.41 10.58
CA GLU A 18 26.95 -17.69 10.32
C GLU A 18 25.97 -17.54 9.15
N ALA A 19 25.30 -16.41 9.02
CA ALA A 19 24.45 -16.08 7.88
C ALA A 19 25.25 -15.97 6.57
N ALA A 20 26.45 -15.42 6.61
CA ALA A 20 27.35 -15.35 5.44
C ALA A 20 27.76 -16.74 4.94
N ASN A 21 27.82 -17.73 5.82
CA ASN A 21 28.12 -19.12 5.46
C ASN A 21 26.89 -19.95 5.07
N GLY A 22 25.69 -19.41 5.22
CA GLY A 22 24.44 -19.98 4.72
C GLY A 22 24.07 -21.34 5.31
N ARG A 23 24.56 -21.68 6.51
CA ARG A 23 24.36 -23.01 7.10
C ARG A 23 23.70 -22.94 8.47
N LEU A 24 22.49 -23.51 8.56
CA LEU A 24 21.87 -23.86 9.81
C LEU A 24 22.05 -25.38 10.05
N VAL A 25 22.76 -25.75 11.11
CA VAL A 25 22.96 -27.14 11.46
C VAL A 25 21.94 -27.54 12.52
N ILE A 26 21.08 -28.49 12.19
CA ILE A 26 20.11 -29.10 13.12
C ILE A 26 20.60 -30.47 13.51
N GLY A 27 21.02 -30.65 14.78
CA GLY A 27 21.43 -31.94 15.31
C GLY A 27 20.24 -32.89 15.51
N LEU A 28 20.34 -34.12 15.00
CA LEU A 28 19.41 -35.20 15.27
C LEU A 28 20.13 -36.25 16.13
N ALA A 29 19.43 -36.77 17.15
CA ALA A 29 19.97 -37.90 17.93
C ALA A 29 19.96 -39.21 17.09
N ALA A 30 20.93 -40.06 17.29
CA ALA A 30 20.94 -41.36 16.65
C ALA A 30 19.70 -42.17 17.06
N GLY A 31 19.01 -42.77 16.08
CA GLY A 31 17.76 -43.50 16.29
C GLY A 31 16.50 -42.63 16.45
N ASP A 32 16.62 -41.31 16.25
CA ASP A 32 15.46 -40.42 16.28
C ASP A 32 14.54 -40.70 15.07
N THR A 33 13.27 -40.95 15.33
CA THR A 33 12.25 -41.21 14.30
C THR A 33 11.12 -40.20 14.35
N ALA A 34 11.13 -39.29 15.33
CA ALA A 34 10.08 -38.35 15.53
C ALA A 34 10.17 -37.19 14.53
N PRO A 35 9.06 -36.80 13.87
CA PRO A 35 9.04 -35.63 13.03
C PRO A 35 9.37 -34.35 13.82
N ARG A 36 10.19 -33.47 13.24
CA ARG A 36 10.52 -32.18 13.81
C ARG A 36 10.04 -31.08 12.91
N TYR A 37 9.48 -30.03 13.52
CA TYR A 37 8.86 -28.91 12.83
C TYR A 37 9.55 -27.59 13.23
N TYR A 38 10.00 -26.87 12.25
CA TYR A 38 10.68 -25.59 12.44
C TYR A 38 9.95 -24.49 11.68
N ARG A 39 10.04 -23.27 12.20
CA ARG A 39 9.72 -22.05 11.47
C ARG A 39 11.00 -21.22 11.39
N ILE A 40 11.40 -20.90 10.17
CA ILE A 40 12.54 -20.04 9.92
C ILE A 40 11.98 -18.72 9.42
N ARG A 41 12.28 -17.65 10.12
CA ARG A 41 11.95 -16.28 9.76
C ARG A 41 13.13 -15.39 10.05
N GLU A 42 13.24 -14.29 9.34
CA GLU A 42 14.20 -13.26 9.66
C GLU A 42 13.73 -12.44 10.86
N ALA A 43 14.65 -12.02 11.71
CA ALA A 43 14.36 -11.05 12.76
C ALA A 43 14.35 -9.64 12.14
N GLU A 44 13.51 -8.76 12.68
CA GLU A 44 13.53 -7.36 12.28
C GLU A 44 14.90 -6.75 12.55
N ALA A 45 15.40 -5.97 11.58
CA ALA A 45 16.66 -5.26 11.66
C ALA A 45 16.44 -3.77 11.43
N ASP A 46 17.05 -2.94 12.27
CA ASP A 46 16.96 -1.49 12.16
C ASP A 46 17.44 -1.01 10.79
N GLY A 47 16.67 -0.13 10.17
CA GLY A 47 16.97 0.42 8.86
C GLY A 47 16.60 -0.47 7.66
N PHE A 48 16.04 -1.66 7.91
CA PHE A 48 15.60 -2.58 6.86
C PHE A 48 14.12 -2.93 7.00
N TRP A 49 13.49 -3.11 5.86
CA TRP A 49 12.23 -3.81 5.73
C TRP A 49 12.52 -5.26 5.37
N CYS A 50 12.03 -6.17 6.18
CA CYS A 50 12.13 -7.61 5.95
C CYS A 50 10.84 -8.07 5.27
N GLY A 51 10.92 -8.86 4.20
CA GLY A 51 9.78 -9.27 3.37
C GLY A 51 8.70 -10.06 4.08
N GLY A 52 8.95 -10.46 5.34
CA GLY A 52 8.01 -11.25 6.14
C GLY A 52 7.96 -12.72 5.70
N GLU A 53 8.88 -13.16 4.87
CA GLU A 53 8.99 -14.56 4.47
C GLU A 53 9.15 -15.44 5.70
N MET A 54 8.39 -16.52 5.69
CA MET A 54 8.45 -17.55 6.73
C MET A 54 8.47 -18.94 6.09
N TYR A 55 9.54 -19.65 6.33
CA TYR A 55 9.65 -21.05 5.88
C TYR A 55 9.21 -22.01 6.98
N ARG A 56 8.35 -22.94 6.61
CA ARG A 56 7.96 -24.07 7.47
C ARG A 56 8.79 -25.28 7.05
N VAL A 57 9.71 -25.70 7.90
CA VAL A 57 10.59 -26.83 7.64
C VAL A 57 10.15 -28.02 8.48
N THR A 58 9.89 -29.15 7.82
CA THR A 58 9.62 -30.43 8.50
C THR A 58 10.77 -31.37 8.20
N VAL A 59 11.35 -31.91 9.26
CA VAL A 59 12.42 -32.89 9.21
C VAL A 59 11.84 -34.23 9.64
N LEU A 60 11.93 -35.25 8.79
CA LEU A 60 11.43 -36.60 9.01
C LEU A 60 12.62 -37.57 9.03
N PRO A 61 13.15 -37.88 10.22
CA PRO A 61 14.20 -38.89 10.33
C PRO A 61 13.65 -40.27 9.98
N ASN A 62 14.41 -41.06 9.23
CA ASN A 62 14.01 -42.39 8.84
C ASN A 62 14.30 -43.45 9.91
N GLY A 63 15.20 -43.17 10.84
CA GLY A 63 15.53 -44.07 11.95
C GLY A 63 16.36 -45.29 11.60
N VAL A 64 16.43 -45.73 10.34
CA VAL A 64 17.06 -46.99 9.93
C VAL A 64 18.43 -46.76 9.29
N ASP A 65 18.57 -45.77 8.40
CA ASP A 65 19.78 -45.57 7.59
C ASP A 65 20.42 -44.18 7.80
N GLY A 66 19.98 -43.44 8.82
CA GLY A 66 20.37 -42.05 9.00
C GLY A 66 19.84 -41.10 7.88
N ALA A 67 19.00 -41.62 7.00
CA ALA A 67 18.37 -40.85 5.97
C ALA A 67 17.37 -39.86 6.59
N VAL A 68 17.36 -38.64 6.07
CA VAL A 68 16.45 -37.57 6.52
C VAL A 68 15.70 -37.06 5.33
N ARG A 69 14.38 -37.01 5.43
CA ARG A 69 13.55 -36.33 4.45
C ARG A 69 13.20 -34.93 4.97
N ILE A 70 13.51 -33.92 4.19
CA ILE A 70 13.20 -32.53 4.52
C ILE A 70 12.12 -32.05 3.56
N THR A 71 11.13 -31.32 4.10
CA THR A 71 10.16 -30.59 3.30
C THR A 71 10.18 -29.13 3.73
N VAL A 72 10.07 -28.25 2.75
CA VAL A 72 9.94 -26.80 2.95
C VAL A 72 8.61 -26.37 2.39
N ASN A 73 7.79 -25.72 3.20
CA ASN A 73 6.42 -25.29 2.85
C ASN A 73 5.56 -26.45 2.28
N GLY A 74 5.82 -27.69 2.72
CA GLY A 74 5.10 -28.88 2.28
C GLY A 74 5.67 -29.59 1.05
N SER A 75 6.61 -29.00 0.34
CA SER A 75 7.31 -29.60 -0.82
C SER A 75 8.62 -30.26 -0.37
N VAL A 76 9.01 -31.35 -1.02
CA VAL A 76 10.32 -31.95 -0.78
C VAL A 76 11.41 -30.94 -1.10
N TRP A 77 12.33 -30.73 -0.17
CA TRP A 77 13.43 -29.81 -0.37
C TRP A 77 14.44 -30.36 -1.39
N ASP A 78 14.84 -29.51 -2.30
CA ASP A 78 15.73 -29.79 -3.42
C ASP A 78 17.13 -29.19 -3.25
N ASP A 79 17.53 -28.94 -1.99
CA ASP A 79 18.77 -28.25 -1.62
C ASP A 79 18.85 -26.77 -2.07
N SER A 80 17.74 -26.19 -2.52
CA SER A 80 17.71 -24.76 -2.83
C SER A 80 17.87 -23.90 -1.57
N ALA A 81 18.55 -22.77 -1.70
CA ALA A 81 18.73 -21.83 -0.60
C ALA A 81 17.39 -21.21 -0.20
N LEU A 82 17.14 -21.10 1.12
CA LEU A 82 16.03 -20.30 1.64
C LEU A 82 16.45 -18.82 1.55
N ALA A 83 15.78 -18.05 0.70
CA ALA A 83 16.12 -16.67 0.46
C ALA A 83 15.23 -15.73 1.29
N PHE A 84 15.85 -14.76 1.95
CA PHE A 84 15.18 -13.62 2.58
C PHE A 84 15.59 -12.36 1.85
N VAL A 85 14.60 -11.53 1.51
CA VAL A 85 14.83 -10.29 0.76
C VAL A 85 14.70 -9.10 1.70
N ASN A 86 15.81 -8.41 1.93
CA ASN A 86 15.86 -7.19 2.73
C ASN A 86 15.96 -5.97 1.83
N ARG A 87 15.17 -4.96 2.11
CA ARG A 87 15.18 -3.67 1.43
C ARG A 87 15.48 -2.56 2.44
N ALA A 88 16.24 -1.56 2.03
CA ALA A 88 16.43 -0.40 2.89
C ALA A 88 15.07 0.21 3.27
N SER A 89 14.91 0.54 4.55
CA SER A 89 13.70 1.18 5.06
C SER A 89 13.57 2.61 4.56
N ARG A 90 12.36 3.02 4.21
CA ARG A 90 12.01 4.36 3.73
C ARG A 90 10.81 4.90 4.46
N SER A 91 10.57 6.20 4.29
CA SER A 91 9.40 6.89 4.81
C SER A 91 8.58 7.54 3.70
N LEU A 92 7.29 7.72 3.96
CA LEU A 92 6.35 8.48 3.14
C LEU A 92 5.56 9.41 4.05
N THR A 93 5.52 10.71 3.72
CA THR A 93 4.67 11.68 4.40
C THR A 93 3.44 11.99 3.55
N VAL A 94 2.26 11.89 4.15
CA VAL A 94 0.99 12.33 3.54
C VAL A 94 0.53 13.58 4.25
N ARG A 95 0.25 14.65 3.48
CA ARG A 95 -0.26 15.94 4.00
C ARG A 95 -1.65 16.22 3.50
N LYS A 96 -2.45 16.87 4.34
CA LYS A 96 -3.80 17.31 4.00
C LYS A 96 -3.93 18.82 4.02
N THR A 97 -4.48 19.39 2.94
CA THR A 97 -4.83 20.80 2.83
C THR A 97 -6.28 20.94 2.40
N VAL A 98 -6.98 21.95 2.94
CA VAL A 98 -8.34 22.32 2.52
C VAL A 98 -8.31 23.78 2.09
N GLU A 99 -8.83 24.06 0.89
CA GLU A 99 -8.83 25.36 0.25
C GLU A 99 -10.24 25.78 -0.18
N GLY A 100 -10.36 27.04 -0.57
CA GLY A 100 -11.60 27.68 -1.04
C GLY A 100 -12.47 28.22 0.10
N GLU A 101 -13.35 29.17 -0.26
CA GLU A 101 -14.17 29.93 0.69
C GLU A 101 -15.18 29.06 1.45
N MET A 102 -15.61 27.95 0.83
CA MET A 102 -16.54 26.97 1.42
C MET A 102 -15.84 25.77 2.00
N GLY A 103 -14.50 25.77 2.05
CA GLY A 103 -13.70 24.68 2.57
C GLY A 103 -13.79 24.59 4.09
N ASP A 104 -14.30 23.48 4.61
CA ASP A 104 -14.35 23.22 6.06
C ASP A 104 -13.02 22.64 6.53
N ARG A 105 -12.20 23.47 7.17
CA ARG A 105 -10.89 23.10 7.70
C ARG A 105 -10.96 22.24 8.96
N SER A 106 -12.12 22.16 9.60
CA SER A 106 -12.36 21.29 10.77
C SER A 106 -12.74 19.88 10.39
N LYS A 107 -13.16 19.68 9.13
CA LYS A 107 -13.58 18.36 8.62
C LYS A 107 -12.39 17.39 8.62
N THR A 108 -12.67 16.17 9.06
CA THR A 108 -11.76 15.03 9.00
C THR A 108 -12.01 14.26 7.71
N PHE A 109 -10.94 13.92 7.00
CA PHE A 109 -10.98 13.18 5.74
C PHE A 109 -10.33 11.82 5.94
N PRO A 110 -11.05 10.72 5.68
CA PRO A 110 -10.51 9.38 5.81
C PRO A 110 -9.68 8.98 4.59
N PHE A 111 -8.64 8.19 4.84
CA PHE A 111 -7.70 7.70 3.84
C PHE A 111 -7.45 6.21 4.01
N THR A 112 -7.10 5.57 2.92
CA THR A 112 -6.49 4.24 2.90
C THR A 112 -5.16 4.28 2.19
N ALA A 113 -4.20 3.44 2.62
CA ALA A 113 -2.93 3.27 1.91
C ALA A 113 -2.66 1.79 1.69
N VAL A 114 -2.27 1.45 0.46
CA VAL A 114 -1.89 0.10 0.02
C VAL A 114 -0.42 0.10 -0.34
N LEU A 115 0.31 -0.92 0.12
CA LEU A 115 1.71 -1.14 -0.23
C LEU A 115 1.83 -2.29 -1.22
N THR A 116 2.58 -2.07 -2.30
CA THR A 116 2.96 -3.11 -3.25
C THR A 116 4.48 -3.20 -3.36
N VAL A 117 4.99 -4.41 -3.46
CA VAL A 117 6.41 -4.70 -3.69
C VAL A 117 6.50 -5.66 -4.86
N ASP A 118 7.30 -5.31 -5.87
CA ASP A 118 7.43 -6.08 -7.11
C ASP A 118 6.06 -6.40 -7.77
N GLY A 119 5.11 -5.43 -7.68
CA GLY A 119 3.76 -5.56 -8.22
C GLY A 119 2.79 -6.40 -7.39
N GLN A 120 3.22 -6.94 -6.25
CA GLN A 120 2.37 -7.72 -5.36
C GLN A 120 1.98 -6.91 -4.13
N ALA A 121 0.69 -6.98 -3.75
CA ALA A 121 0.23 -6.36 -2.52
C ALA A 121 0.84 -7.08 -1.31
N VAL A 122 1.42 -6.31 -0.40
CA VAL A 122 1.98 -6.81 0.86
C VAL A 122 1.30 -6.11 2.04
N PRO A 123 1.22 -6.75 3.21
CA PRO A 123 0.66 -6.10 4.39
C PRO A 123 1.41 -4.82 4.72
N PHE A 124 0.65 -3.76 5.01
CA PHE A 124 1.23 -2.50 5.47
C PHE A 124 1.85 -2.70 6.87
N PRO A 125 3.04 -2.16 7.16
CA PRO A 125 3.65 -2.27 8.48
C PRO A 125 2.77 -1.59 9.54
N VAL A 126 2.84 -2.08 10.77
CA VAL A 126 2.16 -1.45 11.91
C VAL A 126 2.96 -0.22 12.35
N GLY A 127 2.29 0.88 12.70
CA GLY A 127 2.94 2.11 13.12
C GLY A 127 2.01 3.05 13.88
N GLU A 128 2.48 4.22 14.18
CA GLU A 128 1.74 5.24 14.92
C GLU A 128 0.86 6.11 14.00
N GLY A 129 -0.30 6.54 14.51
CA GLY A 129 -1.20 7.45 13.81
C GLY A 129 -2.13 6.79 12.78
N TYR A 130 -2.08 5.47 12.61
CA TYR A 130 -2.97 4.71 11.74
C TYR A 130 -3.24 3.30 12.28
N THR A 131 -4.23 2.64 11.71
CA THR A 131 -4.53 1.22 11.99
C THR A 131 -4.32 0.41 10.71
N VAL A 132 -3.95 -0.88 10.87
CA VAL A 132 -3.85 -1.81 9.74
C VAL A 132 -5.08 -2.71 9.73
N SER A 133 -5.84 -2.67 8.65
CA SER A 133 -7.04 -3.49 8.45
C SER A 133 -7.02 -4.09 7.05
N GLY A 134 -7.20 -5.40 6.94
CA GLY A 134 -7.14 -6.10 5.64
C GLY A 134 -5.81 -5.93 4.89
N GLY A 135 -4.70 -5.72 5.61
CA GLY A 135 -3.39 -5.47 5.01
C GLY A 135 -3.15 -4.03 4.55
N GLN A 136 -4.10 -3.12 4.74
CA GLN A 136 -4.02 -1.71 4.35
C GLN A 136 -3.89 -0.82 5.58
N ALA A 137 -3.18 0.31 5.47
CA ALA A 137 -3.24 1.35 6.49
C ALA A 137 -4.51 2.17 6.32
N VAL A 138 -5.20 2.45 7.45
CA VAL A 138 -6.40 3.29 7.52
C VAL A 138 -6.13 4.42 8.50
N PHE A 139 -6.33 5.65 8.08
CA PHE A 139 -6.06 6.85 8.85
C PHE A 139 -6.98 8.00 8.44
N ALA A 140 -6.92 9.12 9.16
CA ALA A 140 -7.69 10.31 8.81
C ALA A 140 -6.88 11.57 9.11
N LEU A 141 -7.02 12.60 8.27
CA LEU A 141 -6.33 13.87 8.40
C LEU A 141 -7.30 15.04 8.25
N ARG A 142 -7.01 16.13 8.96
CA ARG A 142 -7.63 17.44 8.80
C ARG A 142 -6.72 18.40 8.05
N HIS A 143 -7.23 19.57 7.75
CA HIS A 143 -6.42 20.65 7.19
C HIS A 143 -5.17 20.93 8.05
N GLY A 144 -4.03 20.98 7.41
CA GLY A 144 -2.73 21.23 8.04
C GLY A 144 -2.09 20.03 8.72
N GLU A 145 -2.79 18.90 8.85
CA GLU A 145 -2.24 17.68 9.44
C GLU A 145 -1.43 16.88 8.41
N SER A 146 -0.50 16.09 8.94
CA SER A 146 0.29 15.13 8.18
C SER A 146 0.52 13.86 8.97
N LEU A 147 0.71 12.75 8.25
CA LEU A 147 1.10 11.46 8.78
C LEU A 147 2.34 10.97 8.04
N THR A 148 3.33 10.48 8.78
CA THR A 148 4.53 9.89 8.21
C THR A 148 4.54 8.38 8.48
N PHE A 149 4.52 7.60 7.42
CA PHE A 149 4.76 6.17 7.46
C PHE A 149 6.26 5.91 7.46
N THR A 150 6.71 4.98 8.28
CA THR A 150 8.10 4.53 8.38
C THR A 150 8.19 3.01 8.18
N GLY A 151 9.40 2.49 8.01
CA GLY A 151 9.58 1.04 7.83
C GLY A 151 9.10 0.52 6.47
N LEU A 152 8.96 1.36 5.46
CA LEU A 152 8.51 0.99 4.13
C LEU A 152 9.70 0.52 3.25
N PRO A 153 9.53 -0.47 2.36
CA PRO A 153 10.61 -1.00 1.54
C PRO A 153 11.04 -0.04 0.43
N TYR A 154 12.34 0.16 0.26
CA TYR A 154 12.89 0.83 -0.93
C TYR A 154 12.40 0.17 -2.22
N GLY A 155 11.98 0.97 -3.20
CA GLY A 155 11.43 0.49 -4.47
C GLY A 155 9.99 -0.01 -4.40
N GLY A 156 9.40 -0.13 -3.19
CA GLY A 156 7.97 -0.39 -3.04
C GLY A 156 7.12 0.78 -3.54
N VAL A 157 5.86 0.53 -3.84
CA VAL A 157 4.90 1.56 -4.26
C VAL A 157 3.81 1.66 -3.20
N VAL A 158 3.59 2.87 -2.68
CA VAL A 158 2.45 3.17 -1.81
C VAL A 158 1.41 3.94 -2.60
N THR A 159 0.20 3.41 -2.65
CA THR A 159 -0.97 4.11 -3.20
C THR A 159 -1.85 4.57 -2.05
N VAL A 160 -2.05 5.88 -1.95
CA VAL A 160 -2.93 6.51 -0.95
C VAL A 160 -4.19 7.01 -1.63
N THR A 161 -5.35 6.71 -1.04
CA THR A 161 -6.67 7.14 -1.55
C THR A 161 -7.44 7.84 -0.44
N GLU A 162 -7.98 9.01 -0.75
CA GLU A 162 -8.96 9.71 0.08
C GLU A 162 -10.35 9.16 -0.22
N THR A 163 -11.02 8.56 0.78
CA THR A 163 -12.23 7.76 0.54
C THR A 163 -13.52 8.56 0.65
N GLU A 164 -13.52 9.73 1.33
CA GLU A 164 -14.71 10.55 1.54
C GLU A 164 -14.43 12.04 1.34
N HIS A 165 -14.71 12.56 0.18
CA HIS A 165 -14.47 13.97 -0.18
C HIS A 165 -15.70 14.67 -0.81
N ALA A 166 -16.91 14.19 -0.55
CA ALA A 166 -18.14 14.71 -1.17
C ALA A 166 -18.24 16.25 -1.10
N GLY A 167 -18.46 16.86 -2.25
CA GLY A 167 -18.58 18.32 -2.42
C GLY A 167 -17.23 19.05 -2.52
N TYR A 168 -16.12 18.35 -2.61
CA TYR A 168 -14.79 18.90 -2.86
C TYR A 168 -14.23 18.45 -4.21
N THR A 169 -13.46 19.29 -4.83
CA THR A 169 -12.54 18.90 -5.91
C THR A 169 -11.22 18.51 -5.24
N VAL A 170 -10.74 17.30 -5.53
CA VAL A 170 -9.51 16.76 -4.93
C VAL A 170 -8.38 16.80 -5.94
N THR A 171 -7.20 17.20 -5.48
CA THR A 171 -5.94 16.98 -6.19
C THR A 171 -4.93 16.31 -5.25
N ASN A 172 -4.06 15.48 -5.81
CA ASN A 172 -2.93 14.94 -5.08
C ASN A 172 -1.62 15.34 -5.77
N SER A 173 -0.71 15.96 -5.03
CA SER A 173 0.60 16.44 -5.55
C SER A 173 0.46 17.18 -6.91
N GLY A 174 -0.57 18.03 -7.04
CA GLY A 174 -0.86 18.82 -8.23
C GLY A 174 -1.60 18.07 -9.36
N ARG A 175 -1.92 16.79 -9.21
CA ARG A 175 -2.71 16.01 -10.17
C ARG A 175 -4.16 15.90 -9.71
N SER A 176 -5.10 15.95 -10.63
CA SER A 176 -6.52 15.74 -10.32
C SER A 176 -6.78 14.29 -9.93
N GLY A 177 -7.56 14.09 -8.86
CA GLY A 177 -8.00 12.80 -8.36
C GLY A 177 -7.78 12.62 -6.86
N ASP A 178 -8.48 11.66 -6.32
CA ASP A 178 -8.52 11.28 -4.91
C ASP A 178 -7.49 10.21 -4.53
N SER A 179 -6.71 9.74 -5.49
CA SER A 179 -5.69 8.71 -5.31
C SER A 179 -4.35 9.14 -5.87
N GLY A 180 -3.28 8.89 -5.13
CA GLY A 180 -1.90 9.16 -5.52
C GLY A 180 -0.98 8.00 -5.18
N ALA A 181 -0.04 7.69 -6.08
CA ALA A 181 0.94 6.65 -5.90
C ALA A 181 2.36 7.22 -5.90
N VAL A 182 3.20 6.70 -4.99
CA VAL A 182 4.62 7.06 -4.88
C VAL A 182 5.46 5.80 -4.86
N THR A 183 6.48 5.76 -5.71
CA THR A 183 7.55 4.77 -5.60
C THR A 183 8.53 5.25 -4.53
N LEU A 184 8.80 4.41 -3.55
CA LEU A 184 9.64 4.73 -2.39
C LEU A 184 11.13 4.77 -2.80
N GLY A 185 11.67 5.96 -2.84
CA GLY A 185 13.08 6.28 -3.08
C GLY A 185 13.72 6.94 -1.86
N ASP A 186 14.54 7.97 -2.07
CA ASP A 186 15.25 8.69 -0.99
C ASP A 186 14.35 9.62 -0.16
N GLY A 187 13.06 9.66 -0.44
CA GLY A 187 12.01 10.37 0.28
C GLY A 187 10.73 10.37 -0.54
N GLY A 188 9.60 10.45 0.14
CA GLY A 188 8.29 10.51 -0.52
C GLY A 188 7.34 11.44 0.20
N GLU A 189 6.61 12.26 -0.55
CA GLU A 189 5.53 13.09 -0.04
C GLU A 189 4.33 13.03 -0.98
N LEU A 190 3.14 12.92 -0.41
CA LEU A 190 1.87 13.11 -1.10
C LEU A 190 1.09 14.23 -0.43
N VAL A 191 0.67 15.21 -1.20
CA VAL A 191 -0.12 16.34 -0.73
C VAL A 191 -1.51 16.28 -1.32
N PHE A 192 -2.50 16.01 -0.47
CA PHE A 192 -3.92 16.02 -0.86
C PHE A 192 -4.52 17.39 -0.58
N VAL A 193 -5.07 18.02 -1.61
CA VAL A 193 -5.71 19.32 -1.53
C VAL A 193 -7.19 19.18 -1.90
N ASN A 194 -8.07 19.48 -0.96
CA ASN A 194 -9.52 19.53 -1.17
C ASN A 194 -9.99 20.97 -1.33
N THR A 195 -10.45 21.32 -2.50
CA THR A 195 -10.95 22.67 -2.81
C THR A 195 -12.47 22.66 -2.87
N LYS A 196 -13.10 23.57 -2.11
CA LYS A 196 -14.53 23.84 -2.20
C LYS A 196 -14.76 25.33 -2.36
N ARG A 197 -15.25 25.73 -3.54
CA ARG A 197 -15.56 27.12 -3.87
C ARG A 197 -17.06 27.36 -3.74
N ALA A 198 -17.44 28.61 -3.44
CA ALA A 198 -18.80 29.03 -3.60
C ALA A 198 -19.20 28.89 -5.08
N VAL A 199 -20.35 28.26 -5.33
CA VAL A 199 -20.96 28.36 -6.65
C VAL A 199 -21.32 29.84 -6.81
N PRO A 200 -20.85 30.54 -7.86
CA PRO A 200 -21.33 31.89 -8.10
C PRO A 200 -22.85 31.85 -8.12
N ASP A 201 -23.47 32.60 -7.22
CA ASP A 201 -24.90 32.79 -7.30
C ASP A 201 -25.12 33.56 -8.62
N LEU A 202 -25.51 32.83 -9.66
CA LEU A 202 -26.09 33.42 -10.85
C LEU A 202 -27.46 33.95 -10.43
N GLY A 203 -27.44 34.84 -9.42
CA GLY A 203 -28.60 35.55 -8.98
C GLY A 203 -29.20 36.21 -10.20
N VAL A 204 -30.31 35.68 -10.65
CA VAL A 204 -31.27 36.44 -11.38
C VAL A 204 -31.66 37.55 -10.40
N ALA A 205 -30.95 38.69 -10.51
CA ALA A 205 -31.31 39.92 -9.81
C ALA A 205 -32.79 40.10 -10.10
N GLY A 206 -33.62 39.96 -9.06
CA GLY A 206 -35.05 40.00 -9.19
C GLY A 206 -35.48 41.23 -9.95
N GLY A 207 -36.26 41.03 -11.02
CA GLY A 207 -37.15 42.06 -11.52
C GLY A 207 -36.75 42.85 -12.73
N THR A 208 -36.03 42.30 -13.70
CA THR A 208 -36.18 42.79 -15.09
C THR A 208 -36.71 41.63 -15.95
N LEU A 209 -38.01 41.65 -16.18
CA LEU A 209 -38.61 40.92 -17.28
C LEU A 209 -37.92 41.36 -18.56
N LEU A 210 -36.91 40.62 -19.03
CA LEU A 210 -36.43 40.77 -20.39
C LEU A 210 -37.61 40.51 -21.32
N PRO A 211 -37.94 41.45 -22.23
CA PRO A 211 -39.02 41.21 -23.17
C PRO A 211 -38.71 39.97 -23.97
N ALA A 212 -39.73 39.14 -24.19
CA ALA A 212 -39.68 37.82 -24.82
C ALA A 212 -39.07 37.80 -26.27
N GLY A 213 -38.42 38.86 -26.68
CA GLY A 213 -37.76 39.02 -27.98
C GLY A 213 -36.24 38.80 -27.99
N ALA A 214 -35.58 38.66 -26.85
CA ALA A 214 -34.11 38.59 -26.80
C ALA A 214 -33.51 37.16 -26.79
N LEU A 215 -34.32 36.14 -26.95
CA LEU A 215 -33.88 34.75 -26.87
C LEU A 215 -33.61 34.09 -28.25
N VAL A 216 -33.33 34.87 -29.30
CA VAL A 216 -33.13 34.33 -30.66
C VAL A 216 -31.67 34.41 -31.16
N CYS A 217 -30.70 34.82 -30.35
CA CYS A 217 -29.39 35.12 -30.91
C CYS A 217 -28.27 34.10 -30.60
N CYS A 218 -28.54 32.91 -30.18
CA CYS A 218 -27.46 31.90 -30.00
C CYS A 218 -27.74 30.51 -30.58
N GLY A 219 -28.69 30.41 -31.52
CA GLY A 219 -28.86 29.21 -32.33
C GLY A 219 -28.12 29.38 -33.65
N GLY A 220 -26.85 28.98 -33.70
CA GLY A 220 -26.07 28.91 -34.93
C GLY A 220 -26.66 27.86 -35.87
N GLY A 221 -27.60 28.24 -36.72
CA GLY A 221 -28.11 27.44 -37.81
C GLY A 221 -27.05 27.31 -38.91
N LEU A 222 -26.45 26.17 -39.06
CA LEU A 222 -25.70 25.80 -40.25
C LEU A 222 -26.70 25.65 -41.41
N LEU A 223 -26.87 26.65 -42.24
CA LEU A 223 -27.56 26.55 -43.51
C LEU A 223 -26.64 25.89 -44.51
N LEU A 224 -26.84 24.61 -44.77
CA LEU A 224 -26.27 23.91 -45.92
C LEU A 224 -26.99 24.42 -47.18
N TRP A 225 -26.32 25.26 -47.94
CA TRP A 225 -26.78 25.68 -49.25
C TRP A 225 -26.42 24.67 -50.32
N SER A 226 -27.36 23.79 -50.65
CA SER A 226 -27.23 22.91 -51.78
C SER A 226 -27.51 23.66 -53.08
N ARG A 227 -26.48 23.88 -53.85
CA ARG A 227 -26.57 24.50 -55.17
C ARG A 227 -26.88 23.39 -56.18
N LYS A 228 -28.16 23.31 -56.55
CA LYS A 228 -28.60 22.47 -57.66
C LYS A 228 -28.18 23.12 -58.99
N ARG A 229 -27.21 22.57 -59.71
CA ARG A 229 -26.95 22.90 -61.12
C ARG A 229 -27.84 22.06 -62.01
N ARG A 230 -28.65 22.76 -62.85
CA ARG A 230 -29.28 22.18 -64.05
C ARG A 230 -28.40 22.46 -65.23
N ALA A 231 -28.12 21.45 -66.01
CA ALA A 231 -28.17 21.37 -67.47
C ALA A 231 -27.79 19.95 -67.84
#